data_5fded75d4cd37989076e0064c2dedddb
#
_entry.id   5fded75d4cd37989076e0064c2dedddb
#
_cell.length_a   1.000
_cell.length_b   1.000
_cell.length_c   1.000
_cell.angle_alpha   90.00
_cell.angle_beta   90.00
_cell.angle_gamma   90.00
#
_symmetry.space_group_name_H-M   'P 1'
#
loop_
_entity.id
_entity.type
_entity.pdbx_description
1 polymer ?
#
loop_
_entity_poly.entity_id
_entity_poly.type
_entity_poly.pdbx_seq_one_letter_code
_entity_poly.pdbx_strand_id
1 'polypeptide(L)'
;MIYTINHNADYDMKKQFANHLLCLQHEDREVRLSLVPLHVADDNECIEGFLKCSHCEATYPIIEGVPIVVKNFAEYIQRRTSRYGKWLLETRTEKMKGFLREVGRHLETSHIENDRYEEEGVWFAPYRWTHYDHDPTDRFLSSLRWRLKPNELYNRIIHGINPKMDGIALDMGCSLGYSTSTLANKYAFTIGIDLSFSFIKEARKRMFEFRQGNVEFCVADCLFPPFGSEKFDLVTVFNMINLLDTSKLLPSVHSLLKPSGYTIIADPFDFNHEPRPPKKFDSQSFREFLKASRFKVEDKTDTKESFIPWILKVSERTYLFYFVDYIRARKISKHKVR
;
A
#
# COMPACT_ATOMS: atom_id res chain seq x y z
N MET A 1 -17.72 32.35 -15.97
CA MET A 1 -16.55 31.79 -16.65
C MET A 1 -16.59 30.30 -16.38
N ILE A 2 -17.10 29.54 -17.36
CA ILE A 2 -17.32 28.09 -17.24
C ILE A 2 -15.97 27.43 -17.50
N TYR A 3 -15.35 26.91 -16.46
CA TYR A 3 -14.16 26.07 -16.61
C TYR A 3 -14.61 24.72 -17.18
N THR A 4 -14.32 24.48 -18.44
CA THR A 4 -14.37 23.17 -19.05
C THR A 4 -13.37 22.27 -18.33
N ILE A 5 -13.86 21.37 -17.51
CA ILE A 5 -13.06 20.32 -16.88
C ILE A 5 -12.68 19.35 -17.99
N ASN A 6 -11.43 19.31 -18.33
CA ASN A 6 -10.85 18.34 -19.25
C ASN A 6 -10.86 16.97 -18.55
N HIS A 7 -11.78 16.08 -18.93
CA HIS A 7 -12.05 14.79 -18.27
C HIS A 7 -11.02 13.69 -18.53
N ASN A 8 -9.88 13.99 -19.16
CA ASN A 8 -8.88 12.99 -19.58
C ASN A 8 -7.47 13.16 -19.00
N ALA A 9 -7.30 14.02 -18.02
CA ALA A 9 -5.99 14.16 -17.39
C ALA A 9 -5.99 13.42 -16.04
N ASP A 10 -5.01 12.54 -15.80
CA ASP A 10 -4.28 12.56 -14.56
C ASP A 10 -4.39 11.38 -13.60
N TYR A 11 -4.55 10.15 -14.08
CA TYR A 11 -4.36 8.95 -13.25
C TYR A 11 -2.97 8.32 -13.39
N ASP A 12 -2.08 8.95 -14.12
CA ASP A 12 -0.88 8.35 -14.68
C ASP A 12 0.34 8.52 -13.75
N MET A 13 1.33 7.63 -13.88
CA MET A 13 2.56 7.68 -13.09
C MET A 13 3.41 8.91 -13.46
N LYS A 14 3.73 9.75 -12.49
CA LYS A 14 4.66 10.87 -12.70
C LYS A 14 6.08 10.36 -12.95
N LYS A 15 6.75 10.93 -13.96
CA LYS A 15 8.14 10.56 -14.29
C LYS A 15 9.09 10.68 -13.08
N GLN A 16 8.84 11.66 -12.22
CA GLN A 16 9.66 11.89 -11.03
C GLN A 16 9.57 10.72 -10.02
N PHE A 17 8.43 10.02 -9.97
CA PHE A 17 8.26 8.89 -9.07
C PHE A 17 9.17 7.70 -9.43
N ALA A 18 9.46 7.48 -10.71
CA ALA A 18 10.40 6.43 -11.15
C ALA A 18 11.76 6.51 -10.46
N ASN A 19 12.24 7.73 -10.17
CA ASN A 19 13.51 7.96 -9.47
C ASN A 19 13.53 7.45 -8.03
N HIS A 20 12.38 7.14 -7.48
CA HIS A 20 12.24 6.59 -6.13
C HIS A 20 12.27 5.06 -6.10
N LEU A 21 12.09 4.40 -7.26
CA LEU A 21 11.93 2.96 -7.36
C LEU A 21 13.25 2.26 -7.67
N LEU A 22 13.48 1.14 -6.98
CA LEU A 22 14.68 0.31 -7.11
C LEU A 22 14.36 -1.04 -7.75
N CYS A 23 15.35 -1.60 -8.44
CA CYS A 23 15.28 -2.95 -8.97
C CYS A 23 15.35 -3.99 -7.84
N LEU A 24 14.40 -4.90 -7.81
CA LEU A 24 14.29 -5.94 -6.79
C LEU A 24 15.18 -7.17 -7.03
N GLN A 25 15.95 -7.19 -8.12
CA GLN A 25 16.88 -8.29 -8.44
C GLN A 25 18.28 -8.07 -7.86
N HIS A 26 18.53 -6.93 -7.20
CA HIS A 26 19.81 -6.61 -6.58
C HIS A 26 19.62 -6.50 -5.06
N GLU A 27 20.18 -7.45 -4.31
CA GLU A 27 20.10 -7.46 -2.84
C GLU A 27 21.27 -6.67 -2.19
N ASP A 28 22.43 -6.59 -2.87
CA ASP A 28 23.64 -6.01 -2.31
C ASP A 28 23.82 -4.52 -2.62
N ARG A 29 23.01 -3.95 -3.50
CA ARG A 29 23.13 -2.57 -3.95
C ARG A 29 21.82 -1.97 -4.41
N GLU A 30 21.67 -0.68 -4.19
CA GLU A 30 20.52 0.10 -4.67
C GLU A 30 20.71 0.47 -6.14
N VAL A 31 19.96 -0.17 -7.04
CA VAL A 31 19.97 0.14 -8.47
C VAL A 31 18.63 0.77 -8.84
N ARG A 32 18.65 2.03 -9.25
CA ARG A 32 17.44 2.76 -9.66
C ARG A 32 16.88 2.23 -10.97
N LEU A 33 15.57 2.30 -11.09
CA LEU A 33 14.87 1.96 -12.31
C LEU A 33 14.79 3.19 -13.24
N SER A 34 14.87 2.94 -14.54
CA SER A 34 14.69 3.96 -15.58
C SER A 34 13.35 3.79 -16.27
N LEU A 35 12.61 4.88 -16.44
CA LEU A 35 11.34 4.88 -17.13
C LEU A 35 11.52 4.81 -18.65
N VAL A 36 10.87 3.83 -19.27
CA VAL A 36 10.76 3.67 -20.72
C VAL A 36 9.27 3.77 -21.09
N PRO A 37 8.76 4.95 -21.41
CA PRO A 37 7.35 5.13 -21.73
C PRO A 37 7.02 4.52 -23.09
N LEU A 38 5.82 3.94 -23.20
CA LEU A 38 5.24 3.44 -24.46
C LEU A 38 4.04 4.28 -24.89
N HIS A 39 3.22 4.67 -23.93
CA HIS A 39 2.09 5.58 -24.12
C HIS A 39 2.07 6.61 -22.99
N VAL A 40 1.96 7.87 -23.35
CA VAL A 40 2.03 9.01 -22.42
C VAL A 40 0.76 9.84 -22.63
N ALA A 41 0.12 10.28 -21.56
CA ALA A 41 -0.95 11.26 -21.61
C ALA A 41 -0.41 12.67 -21.84
N ASP A 42 -1.32 13.63 -22.10
CA ASP A 42 -0.97 15.01 -22.48
C ASP A 42 -0.09 15.73 -21.44
N ASP A 43 -0.11 15.32 -20.19
CA ASP A 43 0.62 15.93 -19.06
C ASP A 43 1.98 15.31 -18.76
N ASN A 44 2.57 14.58 -19.69
CA ASN A 44 3.82 13.86 -19.48
C ASN A 44 3.75 12.70 -18.47
N GLU A 45 2.60 12.20 -18.15
CA GLU A 45 2.41 11.02 -17.31
C GLU A 45 2.37 9.74 -18.13
N CYS A 46 2.99 8.66 -17.60
CA CYS A 46 3.12 7.41 -18.33
C CYS A 46 1.92 6.49 -18.05
N ILE A 47 1.09 6.24 -19.05
CA ILE A 47 -0.05 5.30 -18.99
C ILE A 47 0.41 3.86 -19.19
N GLU A 48 1.23 3.63 -20.21
CA GLU A 48 1.85 2.34 -20.48
C GLU A 48 3.34 2.53 -20.66
N GLY A 49 4.12 1.64 -20.08
CA GLY A 49 5.57 1.70 -20.16
C GLY A 49 6.23 0.60 -19.38
N PHE A 50 7.52 0.75 -19.24
CA PHE A 50 8.36 -0.13 -18.43
C PHE A 50 9.29 0.67 -17.53
N LEU A 51 9.48 0.15 -16.34
CA LEU A 51 10.60 0.51 -15.50
C LEU A 51 11.68 -0.54 -15.70
N LYS A 52 12.85 -0.13 -16.18
CA LYS A 52 13.96 -1.02 -16.52
C LYS A 52 15.16 -0.81 -15.62
N CYS A 53 15.79 -1.92 -15.24
CA CYS A 53 17.08 -1.88 -14.59
C CYS A 53 18.19 -1.61 -15.60
N SER A 54 19.14 -0.75 -15.25
CA SER A 54 20.34 -0.48 -16.09
C SER A 54 21.46 -1.53 -15.96
N HIS A 55 21.35 -2.45 -14.98
CA HIS A 55 22.40 -3.41 -14.62
C HIS A 55 22.00 -4.86 -14.87
N CYS A 56 20.72 -5.15 -15.00
CA CYS A 56 20.19 -6.44 -15.36
C CYS A 56 19.01 -6.24 -16.30
N GLU A 57 18.47 -7.33 -16.86
CA GLU A 57 17.37 -7.27 -17.81
C GLU A 57 15.98 -7.15 -17.15
N ALA A 58 15.92 -6.99 -15.83
CA ALA A 58 14.66 -6.89 -15.09
C ALA A 58 13.83 -5.72 -15.63
N THR A 59 12.57 -6.05 -15.91
CA THR A 59 11.59 -5.13 -16.49
C THR A 59 10.31 -5.22 -15.68
N TYR A 60 9.81 -4.07 -15.22
CA TYR A 60 8.61 -3.93 -14.42
C TYR A 60 7.58 -3.12 -15.23
N PRO A 61 6.39 -3.67 -15.51
CA PRO A 61 5.41 -2.97 -16.35
C PRO A 61 4.74 -1.82 -15.62
N ILE A 62 4.35 -0.81 -16.40
CA ILE A 62 3.39 0.22 -16.03
C ILE A 62 2.16 -0.02 -16.89
N ILE A 63 1.03 -0.29 -16.26
CA ILE A 63 -0.24 -0.60 -16.93
C ILE A 63 -1.31 0.30 -16.33
N GLU A 64 -2.10 0.97 -17.16
CA GLU A 64 -3.13 1.93 -16.73
C GLU A 64 -2.56 2.99 -15.75
N GLY A 65 -1.35 3.48 -16.01
CA GLY A 65 -0.65 4.44 -15.15
C GLY A 65 -0.10 3.88 -13.83
N VAL A 66 -0.32 2.59 -13.54
CA VAL A 66 0.10 1.93 -12.30
C VAL A 66 1.41 1.19 -12.50
N PRO A 67 2.51 1.57 -11.84
CA PRO A 67 3.74 0.79 -11.82
C PRO A 67 3.56 -0.48 -10.98
N ILE A 68 3.99 -1.62 -11.53
CA ILE A 68 3.91 -2.93 -10.87
C ILE A 68 5.33 -3.41 -10.62
N VAL A 69 5.82 -3.22 -9.39
CA VAL A 69 7.20 -3.52 -9.00
C VAL A 69 7.21 -4.69 -8.02
N VAL A 70 7.20 -5.89 -8.57
CA VAL A 70 7.20 -7.17 -7.83
C VAL A 70 8.37 -8.05 -8.27
N LYS A 71 8.88 -8.91 -7.39
CA LYS A 71 10.05 -9.77 -7.70
C LYS A 71 9.80 -10.71 -8.88
N ASN A 72 8.60 -11.27 -8.98
CA ASN A 72 8.19 -12.18 -10.05
C ASN A 72 6.84 -11.77 -10.61
N PHE A 73 6.84 -11.15 -11.77
CA PHE A 73 5.60 -10.69 -12.40
C PHE A 73 4.75 -11.85 -12.93
N ALA A 74 5.35 -12.96 -13.38
CA ALA A 74 4.59 -14.13 -13.81
C ALA A 74 3.81 -14.77 -12.64
N GLU A 75 4.45 -14.95 -11.50
CA GLU A 75 3.77 -15.42 -10.27
C GLU A 75 2.67 -14.44 -9.83
N TYR A 76 2.93 -13.15 -9.94
CA TYR A 76 1.95 -12.11 -9.60
C TYR A 76 0.67 -12.24 -10.43
N ILE A 77 0.77 -12.38 -11.77
CA ILE A 77 -0.40 -12.50 -12.66
C ILE A 77 -1.07 -13.86 -12.57
N GLN A 78 -0.36 -14.91 -12.19
CA GLN A 78 -0.92 -16.26 -12.03
C GLN A 78 -2.03 -16.30 -10.98
N ARG A 79 -1.91 -15.47 -9.94
CA ARG A 79 -2.95 -15.30 -8.91
C ARG A 79 -4.05 -14.29 -9.31
N ARG A 80 -3.92 -13.65 -10.47
CA ARG A 80 -4.78 -12.56 -10.98
C ARG A 80 -5.19 -12.79 -12.43
N THR A 81 -5.59 -14.00 -12.75
CA THR A 81 -5.88 -14.43 -14.15
C THR A 81 -6.98 -13.59 -14.81
N SER A 82 -8.02 -13.20 -14.06
CA SER A 82 -9.08 -12.32 -14.56
C SER A 82 -8.53 -10.94 -14.91
N ARG A 83 -7.70 -10.35 -14.04
CA ARG A 83 -7.04 -9.06 -14.27
C ARG A 83 -6.07 -9.15 -15.46
N TYR A 84 -5.29 -10.20 -15.54
CA TYR A 84 -4.39 -10.43 -16.67
C TYR A 84 -5.15 -10.52 -18.00
N GLY A 85 -6.29 -11.22 -18.03
CA GLY A 85 -7.17 -11.27 -19.20
C GLY A 85 -7.66 -9.89 -19.63
N LYS A 86 -8.07 -9.03 -18.67
CA LYS A 86 -8.45 -7.64 -18.95
C LYS A 86 -7.28 -6.85 -19.55
N TRP A 87 -6.08 -6.95 -19.01
CA TRP A 87 -4.90 -6.26 -19.52
C TRP A 87 -4.54 -6.66 -20.96
N LEU A 88 -4.69 -7.93 -21.32
CA LEU A 88 -4.48 -8.38 -22.70
C LEU A 88 -5.44 -7.71 -23.70
N LEU A 89 -6.65 -7.36 -23.24
CA LEU A 89 -7.67 -6.71 -24.08
C LEU A 89 -7.54 -5.18 -24.07
N GLU A 90 -7.25 -4.58 -22.93
CA GLU A 90 -7.35 -3.14 -22.70
C GLU A 90 -6.04 -2.39 -22.95
N THR A 91 -4.88 -3.04 -22.87
CA THR A 91 -3.60 -2.39 -23.21
C THR A 91 -3.58 -1.91 -24.65
N ARG A 92 -3.02 -0.73 -24.88
CA ARG A 92 -3.07 -0.01 -26.16
C ARG A 92 -1.91 -0.36 -27.08
N THR A 93 -0.70 -0.52 -26.48
CA THR A 93 0.53 -0.67 -27.28
C THR A 93 0.84 -2.13 -27.57
N GLU A 94 1.21 -2.43 -28.83
CA GLU A 94 1.59 -3.80 -29.22
C GLU A 94 2.82 -4.32 -28.45
N LYS A 95 3.68 -3.41 -28.00
CA LYS A 95 4.85 -3.79 -27.20
C LYS A 95 4.45 -4.28 -25.81
N MET A 96 3.46 -3.65 -25.16
CA MET A 96 2.93 -4.12 -23.88
C MET A 96 2.15 -5.43 -24.07
N LYS A 97 1.32 -5.54 -25.11
CA LYS A 97 0.62 -6.80 -25.43
C LYS A 97 1.60 -7.95 -25.68
N GLY A 98 2.69 -7.68 -26.42
CA GLY A 98 3.75 -8.66 -26.67
C GLY A 98 4.41 -9.13 -25.38
N PHE A 99 4.74 -8.20 -24.49
CA PHE A 99 5.29 -8.50 -23.15
C PHE A 99 4.31 -9.36 -22.33
N LEU A 100 3.04 -8.98 -22.27
CA LEU A 100 2.03 -9.73 -21.53
C LEU A 100 1.86 -11.14 -22.09
N ARG A 101 1.79 -11.31 -23.42
CA ARG A 101 1.71 -12.63 -24.08
C ARG A 101 2.93 -13.51 -23.77
N GLU A 102 4.13 -12.92 -23.75
CA GLU A 102 5.36 -13.67 -23.44
C GLU A 102 5.34 -14.17 -22.00
N VAL A 103 5.02 -13.28 -21.04
CA VAL A 103 4.88 -13.69 -19.63
C VAL A 103 3.79 -14.76 -19.47
N GLY A 104 2.69 -14.62 -20.20
CA GLY A 104 1.57 -15.57 -20.18
C GLY A 104 1.90 -16.98 -20.62
N ARG A 105 2.92 -17.17 -21.48
CA ARG A 105 3.37 -18.50 -21.91
C ARG A 105 3.98 -19.34 -20.78
N HIS A 106 4.41 -18.69 -19.72
CA HIS A 106 5.06 -19.32 -18.56
C HIS A 106 4.08 -19.53 -17.40
N LEU A 107 2.79 -19.23 -17.58
CA LEU A 107 1.80 -19.46 -16.55
C LEU A 107 1.47 -20.95 -16.45
N GLU A 108 1.48 -21.46 -15.25
CA GLU A 108 1.04 -22.83 -14.97
C GLU A 108 -0.51 -22.90 -14.97
N THR A 109 -1.07 -24.00 -15.45
CA THR A 109 -2.52 -24.23 -15.48
C THR A 109 -3.09 -24.70 -14.14
N SER A 110 -2.42 -24.44 -13.04
CA SER A 110 -2.89 -24.80 -11.70
C SER A 110 -4.09 -23.93 -11.28
N HIS A 111 -5.06 -24.53 -10.61
CA HIS A 111 -6.16 -23.82 -9.96
C HIS A 111 -5.61 -23.01 -8.76
N ILE A 112 -5.25 -21.76 -9.02
CA ILE A 112 -4.88 -20.81 -7.98
C ILE A 112 -6.11 -19.96 -7.68
N GLU A 113 -6.47 -19.86 -6.41
CA GLU A 113 -7.55 -18.96 -5.98
C GLU A 113 -7.20 -17.52 -6.39
N ASN A 114 -8.18 -16.84 -6.99
CA ASN A 114 -8.06 -15.42 -7.29
C ASN A 114 -7.80 -14.62 -6.01
N ASP A 115 -7.00 -13.57 -6.15
CA ASP A 115 -6.69 -12.68 -5.04
C ASP A 115 -7.96 -12.02 -4.50
N ARG A 116 -8.19 -12.17 -3.20
CA ARG A 116 -9.40 -11.70 -2.51
C ARG A 116 -9.53 -10.18 -2.47
N TYR A 117 -8.45 -9.47 -2.70
CA TYR A 117 -8.37 -8.00 -2.64
C TYR A 117 -8.46 -7.33 -4.02
N GLU A 118 -8.55 -8.10 -5.11
CA GLU A 118 -8.84 -7.54 -6.43
C GLU A 118 -10.33 -7.14 -6.54
N GLU A 119 -10.68 -6.38 -7.59
CA GLU A 119 -12.02 -5.81 -7.79
C GLU A 119 -13.15 -6.84 -7.71
N GLU A 120 -12.90 -8.05 -8.21
CA GLU A 120 -13.82 -9.18 -8.14
C GLU A 120 -13.70 -9.96 -6.83
N GLY A 121 -12.75 -9.60 -5.98
CA GLY A 121 -12.50 -10.24 -4.69
C GLY A 121 -13.46 -9.77 -3.60
N VAL A 122 -13.65 -10.61 -2.60
CA VAL A 122 -14.62 -10.39 -1.51
C VAL A 122 -14.31 -9.16 -0.63
N TRP A 123 -13.09 -8.66 -0.65
CA TRP A 123 -12.66 -7.56 0.22
C TRP A 123 -12.65 -6.18 -0.45
N PHE A 124 -12.71 -6.08 -1.77
CA PHE A 124 -12.65 -4.78 -2.45
C PHE A 124 -13.81 -3.85 -2.03
N ALA A 125 -15.03 -4.32 -2.11
CA ALA A 125 -16.20 -3.54 -1.75
C ALA A 125 -16.26 -3.16 -0.26
N PRO A 126 -15.98 -4.07 0.72
CA PRO A 126 -15.89 -3.72 2.13
C PRO A 126 -14.87 -2.63 2.45
N TYR A 127 -13.67 -2.69 1.88
CA TYR A 127 -12.64 -1.66 2.08
C TYR A 127 -13.04 -0.34 1.43
N ARG A 128 -13.61 -0.35 0.22
CA ARG A 128 -14.09 0.86 -0.46
C ARG A 128 -15.18 1.54 0.35
N TRP A 129 -16.12 0.76 0.89
CA TRP A 129 -17.16 1.30 1.76
C TRP A 129 -16.56 1.97 3.01
N THR A 130 -15.66 1.29 3.71
CA THR A 130 -15.03 1.81 4.92
C THR A 130 -14.26 3.11 4.67
N HIS A 131 -13.53 3.19 3.57
CA HIS A 131 -12.68 4.33 3.27
C HIS A 131 -13.47 5.53 2.76
N TYR A 132 -14.41 5.32 1.83
CA TYR A 132 -14.99 6.41 1.05
C TYR A 132 -16.51 6.40 0.97
N ASP A 133 -17.13 5.23 0.80
CA ASP A 133 -18.53 5.13 0.39
C ASP A 133 -19.50 4.94 1.57
N HIS A 134 -18.98 5.02 2.83
CA HIS A 134 -19.85 4.86 3.99
C HIS A 134 -20.87 5.98 4.09
N ASP A 135 -22.14 5.58 4.25
CA ASP A 135 -23.25 6.49 4.47
C ASP A 135 -23.38 6.80 5.97
N PRO A 136 -23.26 8.09 6.38
CA PRO A 136 -23.49 8.49 7.77
C PRO A 136 -24.92 8.18 8.26
N THR A 137 -25.86 8.00 7.32
CA THR A 137 -27.26 7.69 7.60
C THR A 137 -27.58 6.20 7.48
N ASP A 138 -26.56 5.34 7.36
CA ASP A 138 -26.75 3.89 7.31
C ASP A 138 -27.68 3.44 8.43
N ARG A 139 -28.86 2.92 8.04
CA ARG A 139 -29.98 2.66 8.96
C ARG A 139 -29.65 1.61 10.03
N PHE A 140 -28.72 0.68 9.74
CA PHE A 140 -28.35 -0.36 10.69
C PHE A 140 -27.35 0.16 11.72
N LEU A 141 -26.33 0.91 11.29
CA LEU A 141 -25.38 1.52 12.20
C LEU A 141 -26.04 2.62 13.05
N SER A 142 -26.93 3.41 12.46
CA SER A 142 -27.70 4.44 13.19
C SER A 142 -28.65 3.81 14.22
N SER A 143 -29.26 2.65 13.93
CA SER A 143 -30.11 1.93 14.89
C SER A 143 -29.34 1.46 16.13
N LEU A 144 -28.04 1.17 15.99
CA LEU A 144 -27.14 0.84 17.10
C LEU A 144 -26.62 2.07 17.85
N ARG A 145 -27.09 3.29 17.47
CA ARG A 145 -26.58 4.58 17.96
C ARG A 145 -25.06 4.73 17.79
N TRP A 146 -24.52 4.10 16.76
CA TRP A 146 -23.10 4.14 16.44
C TRP A 146 -22.75 5.53 15.88
N ARG A 147 -21.85 6.24 16.57
CA ARG A 147 -21.47 7.63 16.21
C ARG A 147 -20.12 7.75 15.52
N LEU A 148 -19.32 6.67 15.52
CA LEU A 148 -18.00 6.71 14.91
C LEU A 148 -18.09 6.45 13.41
N LYS A 149 -17.29 7.17 12.64
CA LYS A 149 -17.17 6.92 11.20
C LYS A 149 -16.38 5.65 10.96
N PRO A 150 -16.70 4.85 9.94
CA PRO A 150 -15.92 3.64 9.60
C PRO A 150 -14.43 3.89 9.39
N ASN A 151 -14.05 5.04 8.82
CA ASN A 151 -12.65 5.44 8.62
C ASN A 151 -12.01 6.17 9.81
N GLU A 152 -12.67 6.20 10.96
CA GLU A 152 -12.21 6.88 12.17
C GLU A 152 -10.85 6.38 12.67
N LEU A 153 -10.56 5.08 12.47
CA LEU A 153 -9.27 4.48 12.79
C LEU A 153 -8.11 5.32 12.23
N TYR A 154 -8.13 5.55 10.92
CA TYR A 154 -7.06 6.27 10.22
C TYR A 154 -6.97 7.72 10.68
N ASN A 155 -8.13 8.39 10.80
CA ASN A 155 -8.18 9.77 11.22
C ASN A 155 -7.61 9.99 12.61
N ARG A 156 -7.99 9.16 13.59
CA ARG A 156 -7.47 9.26 14.98
C ARG A 156 -5.97 9.06 15.05
N ILE A 157 -5.46 8.02 14.39
CA ILE A 157 -4.03 7.73 14.39
C ILE A 157 -3.26 8.85 13.72
N ILE A 158 -3.69 9.29 12.53
CA ILE A 158 -2.96 10.27 11.73
C ILE A 158 -3.07 11.68 12.34
N HIS A 159 -4.17 12.05 12.99
CA HIS A 159 -4.26 13.32 13.71
C HIS A 159 -3.21 13.46 14.80
N GLY A 160 -2.86 12.37 15.48
CA GLY A 160 -1.81 12.33 16.49
C GLY A 160 -0.37 12.47 15.96
N ILE A 161 -0.19 12.48 14.64
CA ILE A 161 1.13 12.64 14.00
C ILE A 161 1.48 14.11 13.87
N ASN A 162 2.64 14.51 14.40
CA ASN A 162 3.17 15.84 14.18
C ASN A 162 3.57 16.02 12.70
N PRO A 163 3.17 17.12 12.06
CA PRO A 163 3.54 17.38 10.66
C PRO A 163 5.05 17.47 10.48
N LYS A 164 5.55 16.93 9.37
CA LYS A 164 6.92 17.05 8.91
C LYS A 164 6.91 17.40 7.42
N MET A 165 6.74 18.69 7.11
CA MET A 165 6.51 19.20 5.76
C MET A 165 7.72 19.14 4.84
N ASP A 166 8.87 18.68 5.32
CA ASP A 166 10.09 18.34 4.58
C ASP A 166 10.37 16.82 4.56
N GLY A 167 9.49 16.03 5.18
CA GLY A 167 9.62 14.59 5.36
C GLY A 167 8.93 13.77 4.26
N ILE A 168 9.29 12.49 4.21
CA ILE A 168 8.70 11.48 3.34
C ILE A 168 8.07 10.39 4.19
N ALA A 169 6.81 10.04 3.90
CA ALA A 169 6.11 8.93 4.54
C ALA A 169 5.85 7.78 3.54
N LEU A 170 5.87 6.55 4.06
CA LEU A 170 5.46 5.35 3.33
C LEU A 170 4.28 4.71 4.07
N ASP A 171 3.25 4.35 3.32
CA ASP A 171 2.08 3.61 3.79
C ASP A 171 2.10 2.20 3.17
N MET A 172 2.44 1.20 3.98
CA MET A 172 2.59 -0.19 3.55
C MET A 172 1.27 -0.94 3.75
N GLY A 173 0.71 -1.50 2.67
CA GLY A 173 -0.65 -2.04 2.66
C GLY A 173 -1.69 -0.92 2.63
N CYS A 174 -1.48 0.07 1.76
CA CYS A 174 -2.28 1.29 1.72
C CYS A 174 -3.73 1.10 1.27
N SER A 175 -4.07 -0.09 0.75
CA SER A 175 -5.40 -0.39 0.22
C SER A 175 -5.84 0.68 -0.80
N LEU A 176 -7.03 1.26 -0.65
CA LEU A 176 -7.55 2.32 -1.54
C LEU A 176 -6.98 3.72 -1.25
N GLY A 177 -5.89 3.83 -0.48
CA GLY A 177 -5.12 5.06 -0.31
C GLY A 177 -5.67 6.11 0.64
N TYR A 178 -6.68 5.80 1.47
CA TYR A 178 -7.27 6.78 2.38
C TYR A 178 -6.26 7.29 3.42
N SER A 179 -5.55 6.39 4.08
CA SER A 179 -4.48 6.71 5.05
C SER A 179 -3.34 7.46 4.38
N THR A 180 -2.91 7.02 3.20
CA THR A 180 -1.85 7.67 2.41
C THR A 180 -2.21 9.12 2.07
N SER A 181 -3.43 9.36 1.56
CA SER A 181 -3.95 10.69 1.24
C SER A 181 -4.05 11.58 2.48
N THR A 182 -4.44 11.02 3.62
CA THR A 182 -4.51 11.76 4.88
C THR A 182 -3.12 12.13 5.40
N LEU A 183 -2.12 11.24 5.26
CA LEU A 183 -0.72 11.51 5.59
C LEU A 183 -0.10 12.61 4.72
N ALA A 184 -0.52 12.75 3.47
CA ALA A 184 -0.04 13.78 2.57
C ALA A 184 -0.29 15.22 3.06
N ASN A 185 -1.24 15.42 3.96
CA ASN A 185 -1.45 16.71 4.63
C ASN A 185 -0.39 17.02 5.71
N LYS A 186 0.51 16.05 6.00
CA LYS A 186 1.51 16.17 7.07
C LYS A 186 2.95 15.97 6.60
N TYR A 187 3.14 15.50 5.37
CA TYR A 187 4.45 15.23 4.79
C TYR A 187 4.62 15.90 3.43
N ALA A 188 5.86 16.23 3.06
CA ALA A 188 6.17 16.79 1.75
C ALA A 188 5.83 15.83 0.63
N PHE A 189 6.01 14.54 0.87
CA PHE A 189 5.71 13.48 -0.09
C PHE A 189 5.29 12.21 0.63
N THR A 190 4.26 11.56 0.11
CA THR A 190 3.74 10.30 0.68
C THR A 190 3.63 9.26 -0.42
N ILE A 191 4.06 8.04 -0.12
CA ILE A 191 3.98 6.91 -1.03
C ILE A 191 3.10 5.83 -0.39
N GLY A 192 2.14 5.32 -1.16
CA GLY A 192 1.34 4.14 -0.79
C GLY A 192 1.74 2.93 -1.62
N ILE A 193 1.90 1.78 -0.98
CA ILE A 193 2.09 0.50 -1.67
C ILE A 193 1.08 -0.52 -1.21
N ASP A 194 0.60 -1.31 -2.16
CA ASP A 194 -0.27 -2.47 -1.92
C ASP A 194 -0.02 -3.53 -3.00
N LEU A 195 -0.30 -4.77 -2.71
CA LEU A 195 -0.14 -5.85 -3.67
C LEU A 195 -1.34 -5.96 -4.63
N SER A 196 -2.50 -5.41 -4.27
CA SER A 196 -3.69 -5.38 -5.13
C SER A 196 -3.59 -4.26 -6.17
N PHE A 197 -3.63 -4.65 -7.44
CA PHE A 197 -3.70 -3.68 -8.54
C PHE A 197 -4.99 -2.86 -8.49
N SER A 198 -6.10 -3.50 -8.18
CA SER A 198 -7.41 -2.83 -8.12
C SER A 198 -7.45 -1.78 -7.01
N PHE A 199 -6.85 -2.06 -5.87
CA PHE A 199 -6.73 -1.08 -4.80
C PHE A 199 -5.88 0.11 -5.22
N ILE A 200 -4.70 -0.13 -5.79
CA ILE A 200 -3.80 0.94 -6.24
C ILE A 200 -4.43 1.76 -7.36
N LYS A 201 -5.12 1.13 -8.31
CA LYS A 201 -5.84 1.85 -9.37
C LYS A 201 -6.90 2.79 -8.78
N GLU A 202 -7.72 2.31 -7.84
CA GLU A 202 -8.74 3.15 -7.19
C GLU A 202 -8.09 4.23 -6.31
N ALA A 203 -7.00 3.93 -5.59
CA ALA A 203 -6.27 4.92 -4.80
C ALA A 203 -5.75 6.08 -5.67
N ARG A 204 -5.18 5.80 -6.83
CA ARG A 204 -4.73 6.81 -7.80
C ARG A 204 -5.90 7.66 -8.31
N LYS A 205 -7.02 7.02 -8.64
CA LYS A 205 -8.25 7.71 -9.03
C LYS A 205 -8.70 8.71 -7.96
N ARG A 206 -8.75 8.29 -6.70
CA ARG A 206 -9.16 9.14 -5.57
C ARG A 206 -8.18 10.29 -5.32
N MET A 207 -6.88 10.02 -5.41
CA MET A 207 -5.85 11.08 -5.31
C MET A 207 -6.10 12.20 -6.33
N PHE A 208 -6.41 11.82 -7.56
CA PHE A 208 -6.74 12.78 -8.61
C PHE A 208 -8.00 13.58 -8.27
N GLU A 209 -9.10 12.92 -7.87
CA GLU A 209 -10.33 13.58 -7.45
C GLU A 209 -10.08 14.61 -6.32
N PHE A 210 -9.17 14.29 -5.38
CA PHE A 210 -8.79 15.18 -4.28
C PHE A 210 -7.69 16.19 -4.65
N ARG A 211 -7.18 16.19 -5.89
CA ARG A 211 -6.12 17.08 -6.39
C ARG A 211 -4.85 17.08 -5.53
N GLN A 212 -4.49 15.92 -5.01
CA GLN A 212 -3.28 15.75 -4.20
C GLN A 212 -2.05 15.50 -5.08
N GLY A 213 -1.18 16.49 -5.20
CA GLY A 213 0.02 16.42 -6.04
C GLY A 213 1.25 15.78 -5.38
N ASN A 214 1.21 15.56 -4.06
CA ASN A 214 2.33 15.05 -3.27
C ASN A 214 2.13 13.60 -2.80
N VAL A 215 1.32 12.83 -3.53
CA VAL A 215 1.06 11.42 -3.27
C VAL A 215 1.39 10.60 -4.50
N GLU A 216 1.97 9.42 -4.32
CA GLU A 216 2.15 8.42 -5.36
C GLU A 216 1.84 7.02 -4.85
N PHE A 217 1.47 6.15 -5.79
CA PHE A 217 1.11 4.77 -5.48
C PHE A 217 1.77 3.80 -6.46
N CYS A 218 2.18 2.64 -5.97
CA CYS A 218 2.59 1.52 -6.83
C CYS A 218 2.17 0.16 -6.25
N VAL A 219 2.01 -0.79 -7.15
CA VAL A 219 1.87 -2.19 -6.75
C VAL A 219 3.24 -2.69 -6.33
N ALA A 220 3.34 -3.11 -5.06
CA ALA A 220 4.56 -3.69 -4.49
C ALA A 220 4.23 -4.60 -3.31
N ASP A 221 5.11 -5.58 -3.07
CA ASP A 221 5.05 -6.44 -1.90
C ASP A 221 5.69 -5.73 -0.70
N CYS A 222 4.96 -5.64 0.42
CA CYS A 222 5.45 -5.05 1.66
C CYS A 222 6.66 -5.81 2.25
N LEU A 223 6.86 -7.07 1.90
CA LEU A 223 8.05 -7.83 2.30
C LEU A 223 9.29 -7.49 1.44
N PHE A 224 9.08 -6.96 0.24
CA PHE A 224 10.14 -6.60 -0.72
C PHE A 224 9.84 -5.22 -1.35
N PRO A 225 9.75 -4.15 -0.56
CA PRO A 225 9.41 -2.82 -1.06
C PRO A 225 10.54 -2.27 -1.96
N PRO A 226 10.21 -1.66 -3.10
CA PRO A 226 11.20 -1.20 -4.08
C PRO A 226 11.81 0.16 -3.72
N PHE A 227 12.29 0.33 -2.50
CA PHE A 227 12.83 1.60 -2.01
C PHE A 227 14.17 1.43 -1.31
N GLY A 228 14.98 2.48 -1.37
CA GLY A 228 16.27 2.54 -0.70
C GLY A 228 16.16 2.56 0.83
N SER A 229 17.23 2.15 1.47
CA SER A 229 17.38 2.21 2.92
C SER A 229 17.39 3.66 3.41
N GLU A 230 16.97 3.84 4.66
CA GLU A 230 16.98 5.14 5.38
C GLU A 230 16.32 6.30 4.62
N LYS A 231 15.23 6.01 3.89
CA LYS A 231 14.54 6.97 3.04
C LYS A 231 13.37 7.66 3.74
N PHE A 232 12.67 6.97 4.63
CA PHE A 232 11.38 7.44 5.17
C PHE A 232 11.52 7.95 6.59
N ASP A 233 10.80 9.04 6.89
CA ASP A 233 10.65 9.60 8.22
C ASP A 233 9.59 8.86 9.02
N LEU A 234 8.56 8.37 8.32
CA LEU A 234 7.48 7.53 8.84
C LEU A 234 7.23 6.36 7.90
N VAL A 235 7.01 5.18 8.49
CA VAL A 235 6.39 4.03 7.81
C VAL A 235 5.14 3.63 8.57
N THR A 236 3.98 3.61 7.93
CA THR A 236 2.73 3.09 8.50
C THR A 236 2.45 1.68 8.01
N VAL A 237 1.90 0.84 8.88
CA VAL A 237 1.50 -0.55 8.60
C VAL A 237 0.16 -0.78 9.29
N PHE A 238 -0.93 -0.75 8.53
CA PHE A 238 -2.29 -0.88 9.07
C PHE A 238 -2.94 -2.19 8.64
N ASN A 239 -3.40 -2.99 9.61
CA ASN A 239 -4.12 -4.24 9.40
C ASN A 239 -3.36 -5.26 8.52
N MET A 240 -2.05 -5.40 8.75
CA MET A 240 -1.16 -6.26 7.96
C MET A 240 -0.44 -7.33 8.77
N ILE A 241 -0.41 -7.20 10.10
CA ILE A 241 0.33 -8.12 10.99
C ILE A 241 -0.26 -9.52 10.96
N ASN A 242 -1.57 -9.60 10.82
CA ASN A 242 -2.30 -10.86 10.69
C ASN A 242 -2.18 -11.52 9.30
N LEU A 243 -1.61 -10.83 8.32
CA LEU A 243 -1.50 -11.31 6.93
C LEU A 243 -0.06 -11.68 6.52
N LEU A 244 0.95 -11.04 7.12
CA LEU A 244 2.33 -11.12 6.67
C LEU A 244 3.26 -11.80 7.68
N ASP A 245 4.36 -12.35 7.17
CA ASP A 245 5.48 -12.82 8.00
C ASP A 245 6.20 -11.62 8.64
N THR A 246 5.86 -11.37 9.90
CA THR A 246 6.42 -10.25 10.67
C THR A 246 7.93 -10.34 10.88
N SER A 247 8.51 -11.56 10.80
CA SER A 247 9.97 -11.74 10.89
C SER A 247 10.73 -11.17 9.70
N LYS A 248 10.04 -11.01 8.56
CA LYS A 248 10.54 -10.35 7.34
C LYS A 248 10.08 -8.90 7.25
N LEU A 249 8.84 -8.62 7.66
CA LEU A 249 8.26 -7.28 7.59
C LEU A 249 9.02 -6.27 8.47
N LEU A 250 9.29 -6.60 9.74
CA LEU A 250 9.93 -5.63 10.65
C LEU A 250 11.38 -5.28 10.25
N PRO A 251 12.25 -6.20 9.81
CA PRO A 251 13.54 -5.83 9.22
C PRO A 251 13.41 -4.91 8.00
N SER A 252 12.42 -5.14 7.11
CA SER A 252 12.14 -4.28 5.97
C SER A 252 11.76 -2.87 6.44
N VAL A 253 10.77 -2.73 7.34
CA VAL A 253 10.37 -1.44 7.94
C VAL A 253 11.56 -0.74 8.59
N HIS A 254 12.38 -1.48 9.36
CA HIS A 254 13.56 -0.93 10.02
C HIS A 254 14.60 -0.39 9.02
N SER A 255 14.86 -1.13 7.92
CA SER A 255 15.79 -0.69 6.88
C SER A 255 15.32 0.60 6.20
N LEU A 256 14.04 0.70 5.87
CA LEU A 256 13.46 1.83 5.16
C LEU A 256 13.45 3.14 5.97
N LEU A 257 13.37 3.04 7.29
CA LEU A 257 13.31 4.20 8.17
C LEU A 257 14.66 4.91 8.28
N LYS A 258 14.66 6.23 8.18
CA LYS A 258 15.79 7.10 8.53
C LYS A 258 16.25 6.86 9.98
N PRO A 259 17.50 7.21 10.35
CA PRO A 259 17.87 7.35 11.75
C PRO A 259 16.85 8.28 12.46
N SER A 260 16.36 7.86 13.61
CA SER A 260 15.28 8.55 14.35
C SER A 260 13.90 8.57 13.67
N GLY A 261 13.73 7.95 12.52
CA GLY A 261 12.42 7.69 11.94
C GLY A 261 11.58 6.76 12.81
N TYR A 262 10.29 6.74 12.60
CA TYR A 262 9.39 5.93 13.40
C TYR A 262 8.36 5.20 12.52
N THR A 263 7.82 4.13 13.07
CA THR A 263 6.71 3.40 12.48
C THR A 263 5.47 3.54 13.36
N ILE A 264 4.31 3.50 12.72
CA ILE A 264 3.01 3.30 13.37
C ILE A 264 2.42 2.03 12.80
N ILE A 265 2.14 1.09 13.68
CA ILE A 265 1.54 -0.19 13.34
C ILE A 265 0.19 -0.26 14.05
N ALA A 266 -0.86 -0.56 13.31
CA ALA A 266 -2.20 -0.72 13.86
C ALA A 266 -2.78 -2.03 13.35
N ASP A 267 -3.26 -2.89 14.27
CA ASP A 267 -3.75 -4.22 13.89
C ASP A 267 -4.78 -4.72 14.92
N PRO A 268 -5.83 -5.43 14.48
CA PRO A 268 -6.76 -6.10 15.38
C PRO A 268 -6.22 -7.41 15.96
N PHE A 269 -5.06 -7.89 15.49
CA PHE A 269 -4.48 -9.19 15.83
C PHE A 269 -5.45 -10.37 15.64
N ASP A 270 -6.28 -10.29 14.59
CA ASP A 270 -7.20 -11.36 14.23
C ASP A 270 -6.53 -12.36 13.27
N PHE A 271 -6.11 -13.50 13.79
CA PHE A 271 -5.45 -14.57 13.05
C PHE A 271 -6.38 -15.72 12.67
N ASN A 272 -7.68 -15.47 12.60
CA ASN A 272 -8.68 -16.50 12.28
C ASN A 272 -8.92 -16.64 10.78
N HIS A 273 -8.36 -15.75 9.96
CA HIS A 273 -8.48 -15.76 8.50
C HIS A 273 -7.21 -16.25 7.81
N GLU A 274 -7.35 -16.76 6.59
CA GLU A 274 -6.22 -17.12 5.73
C GLU A 274 -5.79 -15.92 4.85
N PRO A 275 -4.51 -15.79 4.48
CA PRO A 275 -3.39 -16.64 4.88
C PRO A 275 -2.99 -16.42 6.34
N ARG A 276 -2.51 -17.46 7.00
CA ARG A 276 -2.03 -17.38 8.40
C ARG A 276 -0.53 -17.12 8.40
N PRO A 277 -0.05 -16.07 9.06
CA PRO A 277 1.38 -15.86 9.22
C PRO A 277 1.97 -16.94 10.16
N PRO A 278 3.29 -17.18 10.08
CA PRO A 278 3.95 -18.22 10.87
C PRO A 278 3.89 -17.96 12.37
N LYS A 279 3.68 -16.72 12.79
CA LYS A 279 3.61 -16.34 14.21
C LYS A 279 2.36 -15.49 14.47
N LYS A 280 1.63 -15.86 15.51
CA LYS A 280 0.50 -15.10 16.03
C LYS A 280 0.96 -14.21 17.19
N PHE A 281 0.32 -13.07 17.33
CA PHE A 281 0.60 -12.11 18.37
C PHE A 281 -0.70 -11.65 19.05
N ASP A 282 -0.56 -11.17 20.25
CA ASP A 282 -1.43 -10.20 20.88
C ASP A 282 -0.70 -8.85 21.02
N SER A 283 -1.38 -7.85 21.52
CA SER A 283 -0.82 -6.52 21.72
C SER A 283 0.49 -6.50 22.52
N GLN A 284 0.61 -7.29 23.58
CA GLN A 284 1.78 -7.29 24.44
C GLN A 284 2.95 -8.02 23.80
N SER A 285 2.73 -9.24 23.32
CA SER A 285 3.77 -10.06 22.68
C SER A 285 4.31 -9.39 21.41
N PHE A 286 3.48 -8.62 20.70
CA PHE A 286 3.93 -7.85 19.56
C PHE A 286 4.80 -6.66 19.94
N ARG A 287 4.50 -5.96 21.04
CA ARG A 287 5.38 -4.88 21.59
C ARG A 287 6.73 -5.43 22.00
N GLU A 288 6.76 -6.61 22.62
CA GLU A 288 8.03 -7.27 22.98
C GLU A 288 8.82 -7.67 21.72
N PHE A 289 8.13 -8.16 20.69
CA PHE A 289 8.76 -8.50 19.42
C PHE A 289 9.32 -7.26 18.69
N LEU A 290 8.63 -6.13 18.75
CA LEU A 290 9.14 -4.85 18.24
C LEU A 290 10.44 -4.43 18.97
N LYS A 291 10.48 -4.53 20.30
CA LYS A 291 11.69 -4.25 21.08
C LYS A 291 12.85 -5.14 20.68
N ALA A 292 12.59 -6.45 20.52
CA ALA A 292 13.58 -7.42 20.04
C ALA A 292 14.03 -7.13 18.59
N SER A 293 13.16 -6.53 17.77
CA SER A 293 13.41 -6.11 16.39
C SER A 293 14.07 -4.71 16.28
N ARG A 294 14.65 -4.21 17.37
CA ARG A 294 15.40 -2.93 17.43
C ARG A 294 14.53 -1.69 17.26
N PHE A 295 13.32 -1.73 17.77
CA PHE A 295 12.46 -0.57 17.90
C PHE A 295 12.30 -0.18 19.37
N LYS A 296 12.28 1.14 19.64
CA LYS A 296 11.87 1.69 20.91
C LYS A 296 10.37 1.99 20.82
N VAL A 297 9.57 1.23 21.55
CA VAL A 297 8.13 1.47 21.67
C VAL A 297 7.91 2.77 22.47
N GLU A 298 7.08 3.68 21.94
CA GLU A 298 6.87 5.05 22.50
C GLU A 298 5.45 5.21 23.08
N ASP A 299 4.75 4.14 23.37
CA ASP A 299 3.41 4.22 23.96
C ASP A 299 3.48 4.83 25.37
N LYS A 300 2.67 5.84 25.58
CA LYS A 300 2.53 6.49 26.90
C LYS A 300 1.60 5.72 27.87
N THR A 301 0.98 4.68 27.40
CA THR A 301 -0.05 3.96 28.15
C THR A 301 0.52 2.66 28.72
N ASP A 302 0.83 2.73 29.98
CA ASP A 302 1.41 1.62 30.75
C ASP A 302 0.45 0.42 30.93
N THR A 303 -0.80 0.43 30.52
CA THR A 303 -1.70 -0.68 30.89
C THR A 303 -3.06 -0.74 30.20
N LYS A 304 -3.42 0.18 29.31
CA LYS A 304 -4.72 0.09 28.61
C LYS A 304 -4.50 0.15 27.12
N GLU A 305 -4.77 -0.98 26.48
CA GLU A 305 -4.94 -1.07 25.02
C GLU A 305 -5.88 0.04 24.57
N SER A 306 -5.35 0.96 23.77
CA SER A 306 -6.14 2.07 23.23
C SER A 306 -6.84 1.58 21.97
N PHE A 307 -7.86 0.75 22.13
CA PHE A 307 -8.60 0.22 21.00
C PHE A 307 -9.36 1.31 20.25
N ILE A 308 -9.18 1.31 18.94
CA ILE A 308 -9.95 2.12 18.02
C ILE A 308 -10.88 1.21 17.23
N PRO A 309 -12.18 1.44 17.24
CA PRO A 309 -13.11 0.66 16.44
C PRO A 309 -12.86 0.84 14.94
N TRP A 310 -12.90 -0.26 14.20
CA TRP A 310 -12.83 -0.30 12.76
C TRP A 310 -13.94 -1.19 12.20
N ILE A 311 -14.65 -0.73 11.18
CA ILE A 311 -15.85 -1.37 10.67
C ILE A 311 -15.70 -1.63 9.18
N LEU A 312 -16.00 -2.87 8.78
CA LEU A 312 -16.14 -3.27 7.38
C LEU A 312 -17.58 -3.70 7.12
N LYS A 313 -18.19 -3.20 6.06
CA LYS A 313 -19.50 -3.67 5.60
C LYS A 313 -19.31 -4.75 4.55
N VAL A 314 -19.59 -5.99 4.92
CA VAL A 314 -19.39 -7.16 4.05
C VAL A 314 -20.57 -7.38 3.11
N SER A 315 -21.79 -7.09 3.58
CA SER A 315 -23.01 -7.16 2.78
C SER A 315 -24.01 -6.11 3.26
N GLU A 316 -25.21 -6.07 2.66
CA GLU A 316 -26.24 -5.11 3.07
C GLU A 316 -26.54 -5.12 4.58
N ARG A 317 -26.47 -6.30 5.21
CA ARG A 317 -26.83 -6.50 6.64
C ARG A 317 -25.70 -7.09 7.47
N THR A 318 -24.50 -7.24 6.94
CA THR A 318 -23.37 -7.88 7.63
C THR A 318 -22.22 -6.90 7.78
N TYR A 319 -21.81 -6.70 9.03
CA TYR A 319 -20.69 -5.85 9.39
C TYR A 319 -19.69 -6.62 10.23
N LEU A 320 -18.42 -6.41 9.97
CA LEU A 320 -17.33 -6.83 10.85
C LEU A 320 -16.88 -5.65 11.68
N PHE A 321 -16.82 -5.85 12.98
CA PHE A 321 -16.34 -4.86 13.94
C PHE A 321 -15.05 -5.35 14.54
N TYR A 322 -14.00 -4.57 14.40
CA TYR A 322 -12.71 -4.81 15.00
C TYR A 322 -12.38 -3.75 16.04
N PHE A 323 -11.65 -4.15 17.05
CA PHE A 323 -11.00 -3.25 18.00
C PHE A 323 -9.52 -3.28 17.71
N VAL A 324 -9.03 -2.24 17.05
CA VAL A 324 -7.66 -2.14 16.57
C VAL A 324 -6.80 -1.48 17.62
N ASP A 325 -5.71 -2.14 18.01
CA ASP A 325 -4.65 -1.54 18.80
C ASP A 325 -3.64 -0.84 17.88
N TYR A 326 -3.04 0.26 18.31
CA TYR A 326 -1.98 0.90 17.55
C TYR A 326 -0.74 1.15 18.42
N ILE A 327 0.41 1.02 17.79
CA ILE A 327 1.71 1.09 18.44
C ILE A 327 2.58 2.07 17.66
N ARG A 328 3.15 3.04 18.36
CA ARG A 328 4.19 3.90 17.82
C ARG A 328 5.55 3.42 18.29
N ALA A 329 6.46 3.20 17.35
CA ALA A 329 7.80 2.71 17.67
C ALA A 329 8.87 3.43 16.83
N ARG A 330 9.96 3.81 17.47
CA ARG A 330 11.08 4.52 16.86
C ARG A 330 12.23 3.57 16.54
N LYS A 331 12.84 3.74 15.36
CA LYS A 331 14.04 3.00 14.95
C LYS A 331 15.19 3.24 15.93
N ILE A 332 15.78 2.17 16.47
CA ILE A 332 17.02 2.22 17.19
C ILE A 332 18.17 2.04 16.20
N SER A 333 18.89 3.10 15.91
CA SER A 333 20.09 3.04 15.05
C SER A 333 21.24 2.35 15.78
N LYS A 334 22.11 1.63 15.04
CA LYS A 334 23.39 1.19 15.59
C LYS A 334 24.18 2.45 15.95
N HIS A 335 24.54 2.63 17.21
CA HIS A 335 25.62 3.58 17.53
C HIS A 335 26.85 3.15 16.68
N LYS A 336 27.35 4.06 15.85
CA LYS A 336 28.72 3.92 15.37
C LYS A 336 29.59 3.99 16.64
N VAL A 337 30.06 2.83 17.09
CA VAL A 337 31.18 2.82 18.03
C VAL A 337 32.30 3.49 17.26
N ARG A 338 32.67 4.70 17.71
CA ARG A 338 33.84 5.41 17.22
C ARG A 338 35.10 4.75 17.75
#